data_68f2fcc54569bef475dcf300149688de
#
_entry.id   68f2fcc54569bef475dcf300149688de
#
_cell.length_a   1.000
_cell.length_b   1.000
_cell.length_c   1.000
_cell.angle_alpha   90.00
_cell.angle_beta   90.00
_cell.angle_gamma   90.00
#
_symmetry.space_group_name_H-M   'P 1'
#
loop_
_entity.id
_entity.type
_entity.pdbx_description
1 polymer ?
#
loop_
_entity_poly.entity_id
_entity_poly.type
_entity_poly.pdbx_seq_one_letter_code
_entity_poly.pdbx_strand_id
1 'polypeptide(L)'
;MEESRARELLAAERSEVERLLRDVVSDGQQDREGQAETGDIADPAQLLTAQGEDDAIAESLRNRLAALDRAEQRLQDGTYGLSVRSGQPIPDERLEAYPAAEITVEEASQEP
;
A
#
# COMPACT_ATOMS: atom_id res chain seq x y z
N MET A 1 11.36 -6.52 -17.55
CA MET A 1 10.99 -5.09 -17.57
C MET A 1 12.27 -4.25 -17.44
N GLU A 2 12.34 -3.17 -18.17
CA GLU A 2 13.49 -2.26 -18.10
C GLU A 2 13.52 -1.53 -16.75
N GLU A 3 14.74 -1.29 -16.28
CA GLU A 3 14.96 -0.63 -15.00
C GLU A 3 14.29 0.74 -14.91
N SER A 4 14.42 1.56 -15.95
CA SER A 4 13.82 2.90 -15.96
C SER A 4 12.30 2.85 -15.89
N ARG A 5 11.68 1.89 -16.57
CA ARG A 5 10.23 1.70 -16.51
C ARG A 5 9.79 1.25 -15.11
N ALA A 6 10.54 0.32 -14.52
CA ALA A 6 10.27 -0.13 -13.16
C ALA A 6 10.35 1.02 -12.17
N ARG A 7 11.34 1.89 -12.29
CA ARG A 7 11.46 3.07 -11.42
C ARG A 7 10.29 4.02 -11.56
N GLU A 8 9.85 4.27 -12.79
CA GLU A 8 8.66 5.11 -13.03
C GLU A 8 7.42 4.54 -12.37
N LEU A 9 7.18 3.25 -12.53
CA LEU A 9 6.02 2.58 -11.98
C LEU A 9 6.04 2.59 -10.45
N LEU A 10 7.19 2.29 -9.85
CA LEU A 10 7.34 2.29 -8.40
C LEU A 10 7.18 3.68 -7.81
N ALA A 11 7.74 4.69 -8.46
CA ALA A 11 7.61 6.08 -8.01
C ALA A 11 6.17 6.58 -8.08
N ALA A 12 5.47 6.25 -9.17
CA ALA A 12 4.06 6.63 -9.34
C ALA A 12 3.17 5.96 -8.29
N GLU A 13 3.39 4.67 -8.06
CA GLU A 13 2.63 3.91 -7.06
C GLU A 13 2.90 4.45 -5.65
N ARG A 14 4.16 4.75 -5.33
CA ARG A 14 4.53 5.33 -4.04
C ARG A 14 3.83 6.67 -3.81
N SER A 15 3.86 7.56 -4.79
CA SER A 15 3.21 8.87 -4.68
C SER A 15 1.71 8.74 -4.42
N GLU A 16 1.07 7.80 -5.11
CA GLU A 16 -0.37 7.55 -4.95
C GLU A 16 -0.69 7.02 -3.55
N VAL A 17 0.08 6.03 -3.07
CA VAL A 17 -0.14 5.44 -1.75
C VAL A 17 0.12 6.47 -0.65
N GLU A 18 1.17 7.27 -0.78
CA GLU A 18 1.47 8.33 0.18
C GLU A 18 0.35 9.37 0.24
N ARG A 19 -0.20 9.75 -0.92
CA ARG A 19 -1.31 10.68 -0.99
C ARG A 19 -2.55 10.12 -0.27
N LEU A 20 -2.88 8.86 -0.56
CA LEU A 20 -4.01 8.19 0.07
C LEU A 20 -3.84 8.11 1.59
N LEU A 21 -2.63 7.81 2.04
CA LEU A 21 -2.35 7.71 3.48
C LEU A 21 -2.51 9.07 4.16
N ARG A 22 -2.01 10.15 3.54
CA ARG A 22 -2.19 11.51 4.08
C ARG A 22 -3.66 11.87 4.18
N ASP A 23 -4.45 11.53 3.16
CA ASP A 23 -5.88 11.82 3.14
C ASP A 23 -6.61 11.10 4.27
N VAL A 24 -6.32 9.81 4.48
CA VAL A 24 -6.94 9.02 5.55
C VAL A 24 -6.59 9.59 6.93
N VAL A 25 -5.33 9.93 7.16
CA VAL A 25 -4.87 10.48 8.44
C VAL A 25 -5.48 11.86 8.67
N SER A 26 -5.50 12.72 7.63
CA SER A 26 -6.07 14.07 7.72
C SER A 26 -7.56 14.03 8.01
N ASP A 27 -8.32 13.18 7.32
CA ASP A 27 -9.76 13.02 7.53
C ASP A 27 -10.05 12.54 8.96
N GLY A 28 -9.30 11.58 9.46
CA GLY A 28 -9.43 11.11 10.83
C GLY A 28 -9.20 12.19 11.86
N GLN A 29 -8.21 13.06 11.64
CA GLN A 29 -7.92 14.18 12.53
C GLN A 29 -9.03 15.25 12.49
N GLN A 30 -9.53 15.58 11.29
CA GLN A 30 -10.61 16.56 11.13
C GLN A 30 -11.89 16.08 11.82
N ASP A 31 -12.21 14.82 11.69
CA ASP A 31 -13.39 14.25 12.35
C ASP A 31 -13.28 14.36 13.87
N ARG A 32 -12.10 14.10 14.43
CA ARG A 32 -11.86 14.22 15.87
C ARG A 32 -11.99 15.66 16.35
N GLU A 33 -11.42 16.61 15.61
CA GLU A 33 -11.50 18.04 15.95
C GLU A 33 -12.92 18.56 15.86
N GLY A 34 -13.65 18.17 14.80
CA GLY A 34 -15.03 18.55 14.62
C GLY A 34 -15.92 18.07 15.76
N GLN A 35 -15.71 16.86 16.24
CA GLN A 35 -16.46 16.29 17.36
C GLN A 35 -16.18 17.02 18.67
N ALA A 36 -14.94 17.43 18.89
CA ALA A 36 -14.56 18.19 20.07
C ALA A 36 -15.20 19.58 20.10
N GLU A 37 -15.35 20.21 18.94
CA GLU A 37 -15.94 21.56 18.82
C GLU A 37 -17.45 21.56 19.02
N THR A 38 -18.15 20.54 18.56
CA THR A 38 -19.61 20.50 18.62
C THR A 38 -20.17 20.12 19.99
N GLY A 39 -19.36 19.55 20.87
CA GLY A 39 -19.80 19.10 22.17
C GLY A 39 -20.78 17.94 22.12
N ASP A 40 -21.12 17.46 20.94
CA ASP A 40 -21.96 16.28 20.77
C ASP A 40 -21.19 15.05 21.19
N ILE A 41 -21.78 14.29 22.11
CA ILE A 41 -21.19 13.03 22.52
C ILE A 41 -21.62 11.98 21.52
N ALA A 42 -20.75 11.70 20.55
CA ALA A 42 -20.97 10.56 19.66
C ALA A 42 -20.94 9.27 20.48
N ASP A 43 -21.72 8.30 20.05
CA ASP A 43 -21.72 6.97 20.68
C ASP A 43 -20.29 6.43 20.69
N PRO A 44 -19.72 6.11 21.86
CA PRO A 44 -18.34 5.60 21.93
C PRO A 44 -18.10 4.37 21.05
N ALA A 45 -19.11 3.52 20.87
CA ALA A 45 -18.99 2.34 20.00
C ALA A 45 -18.84 2.73 18.53
N GLN A 46 -19.55 3.78 18.07
CA GLN A 46 -19.43 4.28 16.71
C GLN A 46 -18.07 4.92 16.48
N LEU A 47 -17.58 5.67 17.48
CA LEU A 47 -16.25 6.29 17.39
C LEU A 47 -15.15 5.25 17.27
N LEU A 48 -15.22 4.19 18.09
CA LEU A 48 -14.23 3.12 18.04
C LEU A 48 -14.28 2.36 16.72
N THR A 49 -15.46 2.13 16.17
CA THR A 49 -15.61 1.44 14.87
C THR A 49 -15.02 2.27 13.74
N ALA A 50 -15.34 3.57 13.70
CA ALA A 50 -14.83 4.47 12.68
C ALA A 50 -13.30 4.58 12.73
N GLN A 51 -12.75 4.72 13.94
CA GLN A 51 -11.29 4.77 14.14
C GLN A 51 -10.64 3.44 13.73
N GLY A 52 -11.30 2.32 14.03
CA GLY A 52 -10.79 1.02 13.64
C GLY A 52 -10.73 0.84 12.13
N GLU A 53 -11.74 1.32 11.40
CA GLU A 53 -11.74 1.28 9.93
C GLU A 53 -10.64 2.15 9.34
N ASP A 54 -10.49 3.39 9.83
CA ASP A 54 -9.45 4.30 9.37
C ASP A 54 -8.06 3.74 9.70
N ASP A 55 -7.88 3.16 10.88
CA ASP A 55 -6.61 2.55 11.28
C ASP A 55 -6.26 1.34 10.40
N ALA A 56 -7.26 0.53 10.06
CA ALA A 56 -7.07 -0.63 9.18
C ALA A 56 -6.67 -0.20 7.77
N ILE A 57 -7.30 0.84 7.24
CA ILE A 57 -6.96 1.40 5.92
C ILE A 57 -5.55 1.98 5.95
N ALA A 58 -5.22 2.77 6.98
CA ALA A 58 -3.89 3.36 7.13
C ALA A 58 -2.82 2.27 7.24
N GLU A 59 -3.08 1.21 8.00
CA GLU A 59 -2.15 0.09 8.12
C GLU A 59 -1.95 -0.63 6.80
N SER A 60 -3.04 -0.85 6.05
CA SER A 60 -2.96 -1.45 4.71
C SER A 60 -2.09 -0.62 3.78
N LEU A 61 -2.25 0.72 3.80
CA LEU A 61 -1.44 1.62 2.98
C LEU A 61 0.03 1.60 3.40
N ARG A 62 0.31 1.55 4.72
CA ARG A 62 1.67 1.43 5.23
C ARG A 62 2.32 0.11 4.80
N ASN A 63 1.55 -0.96 4.77
CA ASN A 63 2.03 -2.27 4.29
C ASN A 63 2.36 -2.21 2.80
N ARG A 64 1.58 -1.47 2.01
CA ARG A 64 1.88 -1.25 0.60
C ARG A 64 3.17 -0.45 0.42
N LEU A 65 3.40 0.57 1.26
CA LEU A 65 4.67 1.32 1.23
C LEU A 65 5.85 0.42 1.57
N ALA A 66 5.71 -0.46 2.56
CA ALA A 66 6.76 -1.41 2.91
C ALA A 66 7.06 -2.36 1.74
N ALA A 67 6.03 -2.81 1.03
CA ALA A 67 6.22 -3.64 -0.17
C ALA A 67 6.94 -2.88 -1.27
N LEU A 68 6.64 -1.59 -1.44
CA LEU A 68 7.34 -0.74 -2.40
C LEU A 68 8.81 -0.55 -2.01
N ASP A 69 9.10 -0.39 -0.73
CA ASP A 69 10.49 -0.31 -0.24
C ASP A 69 11.26 -1.58 -0.60
N ARG A 70 10.64 -2.74 -0.40
CA ARG A 70 11.27 -4.02 -0.76
C ARG A 70 11.49 -4.14 -2.26
N ALA A 71 10.52 -3.68 -3.06
CA ALA A 71 10.64 -3.70 -4.52
C ALA A 71 11.79 -2.80 -5.00
N GLU A 72 11.91 -1.61 -4.41
CA GLU A 72 13.00 -0.69 -4.73
C GLU A 72 14.35 -1.30 -4.36
N GLN A 73 14.43 -1.99 -3.24
CA GLN A 73 15.65 -2.68 -2.84
C GLN A 73 16.01 -3.78 -3.83
N ARG A 74 15.02 -4.56 -4.28
CA ARG A 74 15.27 -5.59 -5.30
C ARG A 74 15.74 -4.98 -6.61
N LEU A 75 15.22 -3.80 -6.96
CA LEU A 75 15.66 -3.10 -8.18
C LEU A 75 17.14 -2.72 -8.07
N GLN A 76 17.58 -2.22 -6.92
CA GLN A 76 18.98 -1.91 -6.67
C GLN A 76 19.85 -3.16 -6.71
N ASP A 77 19.35 -4.27 -6.19
CA ASP A 77 20.08 -5.54 -6.12
C ASP A 77 20.06 -6.32 -7.46
N GLY A 78 19.29 -5.86 -8.44
CA GLY A 78 19.19 -6.53 -9.74
C GLY A 78 18.25 -7.74 -9.76
N THR A 79 17.40 -7.88 -8.76
CA THR A 79 16.46 -9.01 -8.64
C THR A 79 15.00 -8.60 -8.83
N TYR A 80 14.74 -7.35 -9.19
CA TYR A 80 13.37 -6.90 -9.45
C TYR A 80 12.78 -7.67 -10.64
N GLY A 81 11.50 -8.04 -10.50
CA GLY A 81 10.81 -8.78 -11.54
C GLY A 81 10.93 -10.29 -11.42
N LEU A 82 11.62 -10.76 -10.37
CA LEU A 82 11.73 -12.20 -10.08
C LEU A 82 10.95 -12.51 -8.81
N SER A 83 10.26 -13.66 -8.81
CA SER A 83 9.53 -14.12 -7.63
C SER A 83 10.48 -14.32 -6.45
N VAL A 84 10.09 -13.82 -5.27
CA VAL A 84 10.87 -14.04 -4.05
C VAL A 84 10.79 -15.48 -3.56
N ARG A 85 9.83 -16.26 -4.05
CA ARG A 85 9.67 -17.67 -3.67
C ARG A 85 10.45 -18.62 -4.57
N SER A 86 10.29 -18.46 -5.88
CA SER A 86 10.81 -19.43 -6.86
C SER A 86 11.93 -18.88 -7.71
N GLY A 87 12.12 -17.56 -7.76
CA GLY A 87 13.06 -16.94 -8.69
C GLY A 87 12.55 -16.89 -10.13
N GLN A 88 11.32 -17.33 -10.37
CA GLN A 88 10.71 -17.29 -11.70
C GLN A 88 10.41 -15.85 -12.11
N PRO A 89 10.51 -15.52 -13.40
CA PRO A 89 10.17 -14.17 -13.85
C PRO A 89 8.70 -13.84 -13.63
N ILE A 90 8.43 -12.65 -13.09
CA ILE A 90 7.08 -12.14 -12.99
C ILE A 90 6.77 -11.44 -14.32
N PRO A 91 5.66 -11.76 -15.01
CA PRO A 91 5.35 -11.15 -16.30
C PRO A 91 5.27 -9.62 -16.22
N ASP A 92 5.73 -8.94 -17.24
CA ASP A 92 5.69 -7.46 -17.29
C ASP A 92 4.28 -6.94 -17.15
N GLU A 93 3.30 -7.64 -17.71
CA GLU A 93 1.88 -7.28 -17.59
C GLU A 93 1.45 -7.18 -16.13
N ARG A 94 1.88 -8.13 -15.29
CA ARG A 94 1.58 -8.11 -13.86
C ARG A 94 2.32 -6.96 -13.17
N LEU A 95 3.56 -6.69 -13.54
CA LEU A 95 4.34 -5.60 -12.96
C LEU A 95 3.77 -4.23 -13.35
N GLU A 96 3.21 -4.09 -14.56
CA GLU A 96 2.53 -2.86 -14.97
C GLU A 96 1.29 -2.60 -14.12
N ALA A 97 0.56 -3.66 -13.79
CA ALA A 97 -0.65 -3.56 -12.96
C ALA A 97 -0.34 -3.45 -11.47
N TYR A 98 0.73 -4.13 -11.02
CA TYR A 98 1.13 -4.16 -9.62
C TYR A 98 2.66 -4.14 -9.53
N PRO A 99 3.26 -2.93 -9.52
CA PRO A 99 4.73 -2.81 -9.56
C PRO A 99 5.47 -3.43 -8.38
N ALA A 100 4.82 -3.52 -7.21
CA ALA A 100 5.41 -4.11 -6.02
C ALA A 100 5.21 -5.62 -5.92
N ALA A 101 4.73 -6.28 -6.99
CA ALA A 101 4.48 -7.72 -6.99
C ALA A 101 5.75 -8.49 -6.60
N GLU A 102 5.60 -9.42 -5.67
CA GLU A 102 6.71 -10.21 -5.12
C GLU A 102 6.69 -11.66 -5.61
N ILE A 103 5.56 -12.11 -6.13
CA ILE A 103 5.35 -13.49 -6.58
C ILE A 103 4.56 -13.49 -7.90
N THR A 104 4.59 -14.62 -8.60
CA THR A 104 3.83 -14.77 -9.84
C THR A 104 2.33 -14.93 -9.53
N VAL A 105 1.49 -14.76 -10.56
CA VAL A 105 0.04 -14.96 -10.42
C VAL A 105 -0.27 -16.39 -9.98
N GLU A 106 0.44 -17.37 -10.54
CA GLU A 106 0.26 -18.77 -10.18
C GLU A 106 0.58 -19.02 -8.72
N GLU A 107 1.66 -18.42 -8.22
CA GLU A 107 2.03 -18.55 -6.81
C GLU A 107 1.01 -17.87 -5.89
N ALA A 108 0.51 -16.70 -6.30
CA ALA A 108 -0.49 -15.98 -5.53
C ALA A 108 -1.81 -16.76 -5.45
N SER A 109 -2.19 -17.45 -6.50
CA SER A 109 -3.43 -18.25 -6.50
C SER A 109 -3.31 -19.55 -5.68
N GLN A 110 -2.11 -19.96 -5.33
CA GLN A 110 -1.85 -21.11 -4.47
C GLN A 110 -1.89 -20.77 -2.97
N GLU A 111 -1.90 -19.49 -2.63
CA GLU A 111 -2.01 -19.07 -1.23
C GLU A 111 -3.43 -19.34 -0.71
N PRO A 112 -3.57 -19.85 0.51
CA PRO A 112 -4.89 -20.08 1.13
C PRO A 112 -5.60 -18.79 1.50
#